data_329fea7c67c5851d6b7fa57f8725b9cc
#
_entry.id   329fea7c67c5851d6b7fa57f8725b9cc
#
_cell.length_a   1.000
_cell.length_b   1.000
_cell.length_c   1.000
_cell.angle_alpha   90.00
_cell.angle_beta   90.00
_cell.angle_gamma   90.00
#
_symmetry.space_group_name_H-M   'P 1'
#
loop_
_entity.id
_entity.type
_entity.pdbx_description
1 polymer ?
#
loop_
_entity_poly.entity_id
_entity_poly.type
_entity_poly.pdbx_seq_one_letter_code
_entity_poly.pdbx_strand_id
1 'polypeptide(L)'
;CFLESVHILQVWEREIPEKLLEVTRRMAMANVAWKKPDGCQPLTGDSDETCLEDMLAASAIILAKEGCQEAEALKGCAGEYPDYESIWDLRQKGADIYDNINGQTPKQKNFMLEESGNYYVRSSWERDGEYLHFRNGCLGGGHGHNDKLHLDVVSEGEDVLVDAGRYQYTYHEENRIWLKSAYAHNTILVDGQDFMEYTDAWGSQNAVPELRFAPKEKNGYLVLEGAHTGYLQGGAQV
;
A
#
# COMPACT_ATOMS: atom_id res chain seq x y z
N CYS A 1 -5.86 -1.46 -13.70
CA CYS A 1 -5.66 -0.76 -14.99
C CYS A 1 -4.36 -1.14 -15.70
N PHE A 2 -3.13 -0.88 -15.16
CA PHE A 2 -1.88 -1.19 -15.88
C PHE A 2 -1.70 -2.68 -16.13
N LEU A 3 -1.95 -3.53 -15.15
CA LEU A 3 -1.86 -4.99 -15.28
C LEU A 3 -2.80 -5.51 -16.37
N GLU A 4 -4.05 -5.06 -16.37
CA GLU A 4 -5.05 -5.39 -17.39
C GLU A 4 -4.61 -4.93 -18.78
N SER A 5 -3.99 -3.74 -18.88
CA SER A 5 -3.46 -3.26 -20.17
C SER A 5 -2.38 -4.19 -20.73
N VAL A 6 -1.46 -4.64 -19.87
CA VAL A 6 -0.47 -5.65 -20.26
C VAL A 6 -1.16 -6.94 -20.69
N HIS A 7 -2.12 -7.44 -19.91
CA HIS A 7 -2.87 -8.65 -20.23
C HIS A 7 -3.60 -8.55 -21.58
N ILE A 8 -4.29 -7.44 -21.83
CA ILE A 8 -4.99 -7.20 -23.10
C ILE A 8 -4.01 -7.24 -24.28
N LEU A 9 -2.85 -6.60 -24.17
CA LEU A 9 -1.83 -6.63 -25.22
C LEU A 9 -1.31 -8.05 -25.45
N GLN A 10 -1.14 -8.86 -24.38
CA GLN A 10 -0.77 -10.28 -24.49
C GLN A 10 -1.84 -11.10 -25.24
N VAL A 11 -3.12 -10.88 -24.89
CA VAL A 11 -4.25 -11.60 -25.54
C VAL A 11 -4.34 -11.29 -27.03
N TRP A 12 -4.06 -10.04 -27.40
CA TRP A 12 -4.09 -9.60 -28.80
C TRP A 12 -2.75 -9.74 -29.53
N GLU A 13 -1.77 -10.40 -28.91
CA GLU A 13 -0.42 -10.59 -29.48
C GLU A 13 0.20 -9.27 -29.97
N ARG A 14 0.05 -8.22 -29.17
CA ARG A 14 0.60 -6.89 -29.45
C ARG A 14 1.87 -6.66 -28.65
N GLU A 15 2.77 -5.87 -29.22
CA GLU A 15 3.97 -5.41 -28.52
C GLU A 15 3.59 -4.64 -27.24
N ILE A 16 4.22 -5.00 -26.12
CA ILE A 16 4.05 -4.32 -24.85
C ILE A 16 5.14 -3.24 -24.74
N PRO A 17 4.75 -1.95 -24.65
CA PRO A 17 5.74 -0.89 -24.47
C PRO A 17 6.58 -1.13 -23.21
N GLU A 18 7.88 -1.04 -23.32
CA GLU A 18 8.83 -1.27 -22.21
C GLU A 18 8.47 -0.47 -20.96
N LYS A 19 8.11 0.80 -21.13
CA LYS A 19 7.70 1.68 -20.02
C LYS A 19 6.42 1.19 -19.32
N LEU A 20 5.47 0.65 -20.06
CA LEU A 20 4.26 0.06 -19.48
C LEU A 20 4.61 -1.17 -18.63
N LEU A 21 5.45 -2.05 -19.16
CA LEU A 21 5.89 -3.25 -18.44
C LEU A 21 6.68 -2.87 -17.17
N GLU A 22 7.63 -1.95 -17.27
CA GLU A 22 8.41 -1.43 -16.13
C GLU A 22 7.49 -0.91 -15.00
N VAL A 23 6.54 -0.03 -15.34
CA VAL A 23 5.61 0.54 -14.36
C VAL A 23 4.73 -0.54 -13.75
N THR A 24 4.23 -1.49 -14.55
CA THR A 24 3.41 -2.60 -14.07
C THR A 24 4.19 -3.48 -13.07
N ARG A 25 5.44 -3.81 -13.36
CA ARG A 25 6.32 -4.57 -12.45
C ARG A 25 6.50 -3.85 -11.11
N ARG A 26 6.80 -2.54 -11.15
CA ARG A 26 6.96 -1.73 -9.93
C ARG A 26 5.67 -1.66 -9.10
N MET A 27 4.52 -1.49 -9.74
CA MET A 27 3.22 -1.48 -9.08
C MET A 27 2.87 -2.84 -8.47
N ALA A 28 3.14 -3.93 -9.18
CA ALA A 28 2.94 -5.28 -8.65
C ALA A 28 3.81 -5.54 -7.40
N MET A 29 5.08 -5.13 -7.43
CA MET A 29 5.98 -5.25 -6.28
C MET A 29 5.61 -4.31 -5.11
N ALA A 30 4.92 -3.20 -5.36
CA ALA A 30 4.38 -2.37 -4.29
C ALA A 30 3.30 -3.13 -3.48
N ASN A 31 2.47 -3.98 -4.13
CA ASN A 31 1.52 -4.84 -3.43
C ASN A 31 2.23 -5.84 -2.50
N VAL A 32 3.40 -6.36 -2.89
CA VAL A 32 4.24 -7.18 -1.99
C VAL A 32 4.72 -6.36 -0.80
N ALA A 33 5.13 -5.10 -1.04
CA ALA A 33 5.68 -4.25 0.02
C ALA A 33 4.66 -4.00 1.15
N TRP A 34 3.41 -3.67 0.81
CA TRP A 34 2.41 -3.30 1.82
C TRP A 34 1.54 -4.46 2.33
N LYS A 35 1.67 -5.67 1.77
CA LYS A 35 0.90 -6.83 2.25
C LYS A 35 1.11 -7.06 3.75
N LYS A 36 0.02 -7.05 4.52
CA LYS A 36 -0.02 -7.38 5.94
C LYS A 36 0.12 -8.90 6.15
N PRO A 37 0.40 -9.37 7.38
CA PRO A 37 0.45 -10.80 7.71
C PRO A 37 -0.84 -11.57 7.41
N ASP A 38 -2.01 -10.93 7.52
CA ASP A 38 -3.31 -11.49 7.20
C ASP A 38 -3.59 -11.63 5.69
N GLY A 39 -2.70 -11.09 4.85
CA GLY A 39 -2.85 -11.07 3.39
C GLY A 39 -3.50 -9.81 2.83
N CYS A 40 -4.06 -8.96 3.67
CA CYS A 40 -4.75 -7.74 3.26
C CYS A 40 -3.79 -6.55 3.08
N GLN A 41 -4.29 -5.48 2.50
CA GLN A 41 -3.59 -4.19 2.46
C GLN A 41 -3.97 -3.32 3.66
N PRO A 42 -3.10 -2.38 4.10
CA PRO A 42 -3.49 -1.36 5.06
C PRO A 42 -4.54 -0.43 4.45
N LEU A 43 -5.44 0.09 5.29
CA LEU A 43 -6.56 0.96 4.89
C LEU A 43 -6.12 2.42 4.61
N THR A 44 -4.95 2.62 4.04
CA THR A 44 -4.37 3.95 3.77
C THR A 44 -5.25 4.77 2.82
N GLY A 45 -5.64 5.95 3.23
CA GLY A 45 -6.52 6.82 2.46
C GLY A 45 -7.88 6.15 2.19
N ASP A 46 -8.37 6.24 0.96
CA ASP A 46 -9.63 5.62 0.55
C ASP A 46 -9.52 4.12 0.23
N SER A 47 -8.53 3.42 0.73
CA SER A 47 -8.39 1.98 0.50
C SER A 47 -9.50 1.20 1.20
N ASP A 48 -9.93 0.12 0.55
CA ASP A 48 -10.78 -0.90 1.17
C ASP A 48 -9.92 -2.04 1.74
N GLU A 49 -10.47 -2.78 2.67
CA GLU A 49 -9.86 -4.02 3.13
C GLU A 49 -9.92 -5.06 2.01
N THR A 50 -8.84 -5.13 1.25
CA THR A 50 -8.73 -6.02 0.10
C THR A 50 -7.65 -7.05 0.35
N CYS A 51 -8.01 -8.33 0.16
CA CYS A 51 -7.04 -9.40 0.09
C CYS A 51 -6.18 -9.24 -1.16
N LEU A 52 -4.87 -9.22 -0.98
CA LEU A 52 -3.92 -9.00 -2.07
C LEU A 52 -3.55 -10.27 -2.84
N GLU A 53 -3.89 -11.44 -2.31
CA GLU A 53 -3.49 -12.73 -2.88
C GLU A 53 -3.97 -12.86 -4.34
N ASP A 54 -5.19 -12.42 -4.62
CA ASP A 54 -5.80 -12.44 -5.96
C ASP A 54 -5.00 -11.59 -6.95
N MET A 55 -4.70 -10.35 -6.56
CA MET A 55 -3.94 -9.44 -7.41
C MET A 55 -2.49 -9.88 -7.57
N LEU A 56 -1.89 -10.44 -6.54
CA LEU A 56 -0.53 -10.98 -6.59
C LEU A 56 -0.45 -12.20 -7.51
N ALA A 57 -1.44 -13.11 -7.44
CA ALA A 57 -1.51 -14.27 -8.31
C ALA A 57 -1.68 -13.88 -9.80
N ALA A 58 -2.63 -12.98 -10.10
CA ALA A 58 -2.81 -12.46 -11.45
C ALA A 58 -1.56 -11.74 -11.97
N SER A 59 -0.91 -10.95 -11.13
CA SER A 59 0.34 -10.26 -11.46
C SER A 59 1.47 -11.25 -11.75
N ALA A 60 1.60 -12.32 -10.95
CA ALA A 60 2.59 -13.36 -11.16
C ALA A 60 2.43 -14.02 -12.53
N ILE A 61 1.20 -14.40 -12.91
CA ILE A 61 0.90 -15.05 -14.19
C ILE A 61 1.22 -14.12 -15.36
N ILE A 62 0.72 -12.89 -15.32
CA ILE A 62 0.87 -11.92 -16.41
C ILE A 62 2.34 -11.55 -16.62
N LEU A 63 3.08 -11.32 -15.53
CA LEU A 63 4.50 -10.96 -15.60
C LEU A 63 5.40 -12.16 -15.94
N ALA A 64 5.03 -13.39 -15.56
CA ALA A 64 5.75 -14.59 -15.94
C ALA A 64 5.74 -14.80 -17.48
N LYS A 65 4.64 -14.46 -18.17
CA LYS A 65 4.56 -14.51 -19.63
C LYS A 65 5.61 -13.64 -20.32
N GLU A 66 6.00 -12.55 -19.67
CA GLU A 66 7.03 -11.62 -20.16
C GLU A 66 8.44 -11.96 -19.62
N GLY A 67 8.59 -13.10 -18.94
CA GLY A 67 9.88 -13.53 -18.39
C GLY A 67 10.38 -12.66 -17.23
N CYS A 68 9.49 -11.94 -16.56
CA CYS A 68 9.84 -11.08 -15.43
C CYS A 68 10.16 -11.88 -14.18
N GLN A 69 11.31 -11.63 -13.56
CA GLN A 69 11.75 -12.34 -12.34
C GLN A 69 10.86 -12.08 -11.13
N GLU A 70 10.19 -10.95 -11.09
CA GLU A 70 9.25 -10.59 -10.02
C GLU A 70 8.11 -11.59 -9.86
N ALA A 71 7.80 -12.37 -10.90
CA ALA A 71 6.77 -13.41 -10.84
C ALA A 71 7.00 -14.44 -9.72
N GLU A 72 8.26 -14.77 -9.41
CA GLU A 72 8.59 -15.69 -8.32
C GLU A 72 8.21 -15.11 -6.95
N ALA A 73 8.56 -13.85 -6.71
CA ALA A 73 8.23 -13.15 -5.47
C ALA A 73 6.72 -12.93 -5.32
N LEU A 74 6.03 -12.57 -6.40
CA LEU A 74 4.58 -12.38 -6.44
C LEU A 74 3.86 -13.69 -6.10
N LYS A 75 4.21 -14.81 -6.73
CA LYS A 75 3.65 -16.12 -6.37
C LYS A 75 3.98 -16.51 -4.93
N GLY A 76 5.22 -16.28 -4.46
CA GLY A 76 5.63 -16.58 -3.10
C GLY A 76 4.84 -15.82 -2.03
N CYS A 77 4.25 -14.66 -2.40
CA CYS A 77 3.40 -13.86 -1.53
C CYS A 77 1.90 -14.06 -1.76
N ALA A 78 1.49 -14.61 -2.92
CA ALA A 78 0.09 -14.83 -3.26
C ALA A 78 -0.49 -16.12 -2.63
N GLY A 79 0.31 -17.18 -2.57
CA GLY A 79 -0.14 -18.48 -2.05
C GLY A 79 0.08 -19.64 -3.02
N GLU A 80 -0.33 -20.82 -2.61
CA GLU A 80 -0.09 -22.07 -3.35
C GLU A 80 -0.91 -22.13 -4.65
N TYR A 81 -2.14 -21.66 -4.61
CA TYR A 81 -3.08 -21.75 -5.74
C TYR A 81 -3.48 -20.37 -6.23
N PRO A 82 -3.75 -20.21 -7.54
CA PRO A 82 -4.36 -18.97 -8.05
C PRO A 82 -5.80 -18.88 -7.52
N ASP A 83 -6.22 -17.67 -7.25
CA ASP A 83 -7.59 -17.39 -6.82
C ASP A 83 -8.63 -17.57 -7.93
N TYR A 84 -9.92 -17.41 -7.54
CA TYR A 84 -11.05 -17.56 -8.45
C TYR A 84 -11.03 -16.54 -9.59
N GLU A 85 -10.70 -15.27 -9.33
CA GLU A 85 -10.67 -14.22 -10.35
C GLU A 85 -9.55 -14.45 -11.35
N SER A 86 -8.37 -14.83 -10.89
CA SER A 86 -7.25 -15.22 -11.76
C SER A 86 -7.60 -16.39 -12.67
N ILE A 87 -8.32 -17.40 -12.15
CA ILE A 87 -8.78 -18.53 -12.97
C ILE A 87 -9.84 -18.08 -13.98
N TRP A 88 -10.76 -17.20 -13.58
CA TRP A 88 -11.81 -16.70 -14.46
C TRP A 88 -11.24 -15.92 -15.65
N ASP A 89 -10.35 -14.99 -15.40
CA ASP A 89 -9.80 -14.11 -16.42
C ASP A 89 -8.71 -14.80 -17.27
N LEU A 90 -7.84 -15.56 -16.62
CA LEU A 90 -6.65 -16.14 -17.24
C LEU A 90 -6.82 -17.61 -17.65
N ARG A 91 -7.92 -18.24 -17.21
CA ARG A 91 -8.35 -19.60 -17.56
C ARG A 91 -7.29 -20.67 -17.25
N GLN A 92 -7.45 -21.85 -17.80
CA GLN A 92 -6.53 -22.99 -17.60
C GLN A 92 -5.08 -22.63 -17.95
N LYS A 93 -4.85 -21.86 -19.01
CA LYS A 93 -3.49 -21.42 -19.37
C LYS A 93 -2.83 -20.59 -18.27
N GLY A 94 -3.61 -19.75 -17.58
CA GLY A 94 -3.12 -18.99 -16.42
C GLY A 94 -2.74 -19.90 -15.26
N ALA A 95 -3.59 -20.87 -14.93
CA ALA A 95 -3.31 -21.88 -13.91
C ALA A 95 -2.03 -22.68 -14.23
N ASP A 96 -1.91 -23.17 -15.48
CA ASP A 96 -0.73 -23.91 -15.91
C ASP A 96 0.57 -23.07 -15.80
N ILE A 97 0.49 -21.77 -16.09
CA ILE A 97 1.63 -20.86 -15.92
C ILE A 97 1.94 -20.68 -14.43
N TYR A 98 0.91 -20.45 -13.61
CA TYR A 98 1.08 -20.27 -12.19
C TYR A 98 1.76 -21.48 -11.54
N ASP A 99 1.33 -22.68 -11.86
CA ASP A 99 1.91 -23.93 -11.35
C ASP A 99 3.40 -24.06 -11.67
N ASN A 100 3.82 -23.56 -12.84
CA ASN A 100 5.21 -23.60 -13.29
C ASN A 100 6.09 -22.46 -12.73
N ILE A 101 5.53 -21.44 -12.06
CA ILE A 101 6.34 -20.41 -11.39
C ILE A 101 6.94 -21.03 -10.13
N ASN A 102 8.26 -20.89 -9.95
CA ASN A 102 8.93 -21.27 -8.70
C ASN A 102 8.72 -20.15 -7.64
N GLY A 103 7.58 -20.17 -6.96
CA GLY A 103 7.22 -19.15 -5.97
C GLY A 103 8.20 -19.13 -4.80
N GLN A 104 8.77 -17.98 -4.52
CA GLN A 104 9.72 -17.76 -3.42
C GLN A 104 9.37 -16.47 -2.67
N THR A 105 9.11 -16.60 -1.39
CA THR A 105 8.95 -15.44 -0.52
C THR A 105 10.22 -14.58 -0.56
N PRO A 106 10.10 -13.25 -0.76
CA PRO A 106 11.27 -12.38 -0.83
C PRO A 106 12.13 -12.45 0.44
N LYS A 107 13.45 -12.45 0.27
CA LYS A 107 14.38 -12.31 1.41
C LYS A 107 14.29 -10.93 2.05
N GLN A 108 13.95 -9.92 1.25
CA GLN A 108 13.73 -8.56 1.72
C GLN A 108 12.43 -8.52 2.54
N LYS A 109 12.52 -8.01 3.76
CA LYS A 109 11.39 -7.87 4.67
C LYS A 109 10.93 -6.41 4.80
N ASN A 110 11.86 -5.47 4.66
CA ASN A 110 11.60 -4.04 4.84
C ASN A 110 11.59 -3.34 3.48
N PHE A 111 10.57 -2.51 3.26
CA PHE A 111 10.41 -1.75 2.03
C PHE A 111 10.27 -0.28 2.36
N MET A 112 11.20 0.52 1.86
CA MET A 112 11.27 1.95 2.09
C MET A 112 10.90 2.67 0.80
N LEU A 113 9.62 3.00 0.65
CA LEU A 113 9.10 3.73 -0.51
C LEU A 113 9.21 5.24 -0.25
N GLU A 114 10.44 5.75 -0.19
CA GLU A 114 10.76 7.11 0.25
C GLU A 114 10.04 8.20 -0.56
N GLU A 115 9.88 7.99 -1.88
CA GLU A 115 9.19 8.96 -2.75
C GLU A 115 7.71 9.16 -2.38
N SER A 116 7.06 8.09 -1.88
CA SER A 116 5.67 8.15 -1.43
C SER A 116 5.54 8.41 0.08
N GLY A 117 6.64 8.34 0.83
CA GLY A 117 6.66 8.47 2.29
C GLY A 117 6.01 7.29 3.02
N ASN A 118 6.07 6.10 2.42
CA ASN A 118 5.54 4.87 3.01
C ASN A 118 6.69 3.91 3.34
N TYR A 119 6.71 3.42 4.56
CA TYR A 119 7.75 2.55 5.09
C TYR A 119 7.13 1.33 5.72
N TYR A 120 7.46 0.14 5.20
CA TYR A 120 6.92 -1.14 5.64
C TYR A 120 8.04 -1.98 6.24
N VAL A 121 7.84 -2.42 7.48
CA VAL A 121 8.80 -3.22 8.24
C VAL A 121 8.13 -4.47 8.75
N ARG A 122 8.77 -5.62 8.64
CA ARG A 122 8.24 -6.88 9.16
C ARG A 122 9.32 -7.79 9.71
N SER A 123 8.94 -8.60 10.70
CA SER A 123 9.85 -9.61 11.26
C SER A 123 9.97 -10.84 10.37
N SER A 124 8.86 -11.25 9.75
CA SER A 124 8.76 -12.40 8.86
C SER A 124 7.66 -12.18 7.82
N TRP A 125 7.47 -13.14 6.92
CA TRP A 125 6.34 -13.22 5.99
C TRP A 125 5.23 -14.14 6.50
N GLU A 126 5.42 -14.74 7.68
CA GLU A 126 4.47 -15.65 8.28
C GLU A 126 3.25 -14.88 8.81
N ARG A 127 2.15 -15.61 8.98
CA ARG A 127 0.87 -15.03 9.39
C ARG A 127 0.90 -14.44 10.81
N ASP A 128 1.76 -14.95 11.67
CA ASP A 128 2.00 -14.48 13.04
C ASP A 128 3.16 -13.47 13.14
N GLY A 129 3.65 -12.98 11.99
CA GLY A 129 4.74 -12.02 11.93
C GLY A 129 4.35 -10.63 12.44
N GLU A 130 5.36 -9.92 12.97
CA GLU A 130 5.22 -8.50 13.28
C GLU A 130 5.23 -7.68 12.00
N TYR A 131 4.38 -6.66 11.93
CA TYR A 131 4.33 -5.72 10.82
C TYR A 131 4.11 -4.30 11.32
N LEU A 132 4.79 -3.36 10.68
CA LEU A 132 4.63 -1.94 10.92
C LEU A 132 4.58 -1.23 9.57
N HIS A 133 3.59 -0.38 9.40
CA HIS A 133 3.54 0.62 8.34
C HIS A 133 3.65 2.01 8.98
N PHE A 134 4.66 2.76 8.57
CA PHE A 134 4.80 4.18 8.91
C PHE A 134 4.59 5.02 7.67
N ARG A 135 3.67 5.98 7.77
CA ARG A 135 3.35 6.88 6.67
C ARG A 135 3.65 8.34 7.01
N ASN A 136 4.45 8.98 6.19
CA ASN A 136 4.65 10.43 6.19
C ASN A 136 4.78 10.93 4.74
N GLY A 137 3.71 10.77 3.97
CA GLY A 137 3.63 11.10 2.56
C GLY A 137 2.80 12.34 2.25
N CYS A 138 2.73 12.69 0.98
CA CYS A 138 1.83 13.73 0.52
C CYS A 138 0.36 13.30 0.64
N LEU A 139 -0.57 14.26 0.64
CA LEU A 139 -2.00 14.00 0.76
C LEU A 139 -2.54 13.08 -0.36
N GLY A 140 -2.00 13.17 -1.57
CA GLY A 140 -2.43 12.29 -2.67
C GLY A 140 -3.73 12.73 -3.39
N GLY A 141 -4.25 13.91 -3.12
CA GLY A 141 -5.46 14.45 -3.75
C GLY A 141 -6.76 14.05 -3.05
N GLY A 142 -7.88 13.98 -3.77
CA GLY A 142 -9.22 13.78 -3.21
C GLY A 142 -9.44 12.47 -2.46
N HIS A 143 -8.63 11.45 -2.72
CA HIS A 143 -8.63 10.16 -2.02
C HIS A 143 -7.62 10.08 -0.85
N GLY A 144 -6.83 11.12 -0.63
CA GLY A 144 -5.88 11.18 0.47
C GLY A 144 -6.53 11.63 1.77
N HIS A 145 -5.90 11.27 2.88
CA HIS A 145 -6.32 11.61 4.24
C HIS A 145 -5.25 12.41 4.96
N ASN A 146 -5.59 13.01 6.10
CA ASN A 146 -4.65 13.69 7.00
C ASN A 146 -3.89 12.69 7.88
N ASP A 147 -3.20 11.78 7.23
CA ASP A 147 -2.52 10.62 7.78
C ASP A 147 -0.99 10.78 7.89
N LYS A 148 -0.50 12.01 8.03
CA LYS A 148 0.94 12.24 8.25
C LYS A 148 1.37 11.71 9.61
N LEU A 149 2.52 11.05 9.64
CA LEU A 149 3.07 10.36 10.82
C LEU A 149 2.17 9.20 11.33
N HIS A 150 1.31 8.68 10.47
CA HIS A 150 0.43 7.56 10.81
C HIS A 150 1.21 6.26 10.98
N LEU A 151 0.70 5.42 11.88
CA LEU A 151 1.23 4.08 12.15
C LEU A 151 0.11 3.04 12.08
N ASP A 152 0.34 1.98 11.27
CA ASP A 152 -0.34 0.70 11.44
C ASP A 152 0.63 -0.29 12.10
N VAL A 153 0.13 -1.09 13.02
CA VAL A 153 0.92 -2.11 13.73
C VAL A 153 0.13 -3.39 13.83
N VAL A 154 0.77 -4.49 13.41
CA VAL A 154 0.29 -5.85 13.62
C VAL A 154 1.31 -6.56 14.52
N SER A 155 0.84 -7.25 15.54
CA SER A 155 1.68 -8.05 16.44
C SER A 155 1.09 -9.44 16.63
N GLU A 156 1.91 -10.47 16.51
CA GLU A 156 1.48 -11.86 16.56
C GLU A 156 0.32 -12.19 15.59
N GLY A 157 0.29 -11.49 14.43
CA GLY A 157 -0.75 -11.65 13.41
C GLY A 157 -2.06 -10.93 13.68
N GLU A 158 -2.19 -10.20 14.80
CA GLU A 158 -3.38 -9.43 15.18
C GLU A 158 -3.15 -7.94 15.02
N ASP A 159 -4.15 -7.23 14.48
CA ASP A 159 -4.10 -5.78 14.35
C ASP A 159 -4.11 -5.09 15.72
N VAL A 160 -3.09 -4.27 16.00
CA VAL A 160 -2.94 -3.49 17.24
C VAL A 160 -3.28 -2.02 17.00
N LEU A 161 -2.77 -1.43 15.93
CA LEU A 161 -3.12 -0.10 15.44
C LEU A 161 -3.51 -0.23 13.98
N VAL A 162 -4.70 0.25 13.63
CA VAL A 162 -5.21 0.20 12.27
C VAL A 162 -5.72 1.56 11.82
N ASP A 163 -5.69 1.83 10.52
CA ASP A 163 -6.38 2.94 9.92
C ASP A 163 -7.89 2.70 9.88
N ALA A 164 -8.69 3.75 10.02
CA ALA A 164 -10.15 3.65 10.00
C ALA A 164 -10.74 3.54 8.58
N GLY A 165 -9.93 3.77 7.54
CA GLY A 165 -10.37 3.73 6.14
C GLY A 165 -11.30 4.89 5.77
N ARG A 166 -12.13 4.69 4.73
CA ARG A 166 -12.89 5.76 4.06
C ARG A 166 -14.37 5.86 4.39
N TYR A 167 -14.97 4.85 5.00
CA TYR A 167 -16.41 4.70 5.21
C TYR A 167 -17.18 4.54 3.89
N GLN A 168 -17.54 5.65 3.21
CA GLN A 168 -18.28 5.63 1.93
C GLN A 168 -18.06 6.93 1.13
N TYR A 169 -18.45 6.91 -0.15
CA TYR A 169 -18.30 8.07 -1.06
C TYR A 169 -19.52 8.96 -1.15
N THR A 170 -20.69 8.41 -0.88
CA THR A 170 -21.98 9.09 -1.03
C THR A 170 -22.76 9.01 0.26
N TYR A 171 -23.56 10.03 0.55
CA TYR A 171 -24.29 10.22 1.81
C TYR A 171 -23.37 10.40 3.03
N HIS A 172 -23.87 11.09 4.05
CA HIS A 172 -23.14 11.33 5.30
C HIS A 172 -21.72 11.89 5.10
N GLU A 173 -21.63 13.00 4.36
CA GLU A 173 -20.37 13.66 4.04
C GLU A 173 -19.54 13.99 5.28
N GLU A 174 -20.20 14.35 6.39
CA GLU A 174 -19.58 14.63 7.68
C GLU A 174 -18.78 13.44 8.22
N ASN A 175 -19.27 12.20 8.06
CA ASN A 175 -18.57 11.00 8.51
C ASN A 175 -17.32 10.74 7.66
N ARG A 176 -17.43 10.98 6.35
CA ARG A 176 -16.29 10.86 5.45
C ARG A 176 -15.21 11.90 5.77
N ILE A 177 -15.60 13.16 5.98
CA ILE A 177 -14.69 14.24 6.36
C ILE A 177 -13.98 13.89 7.68
N TRP A 178 -14.72 13.37 8.67
CA TRP A 178 -14.15 12.95 9.94
C TRP A 178 -13.12 11.83 9.76
N LEU A 179 -13.45 10.80 8.96
CA LEU A 179 -12.53 9.68 8.70
C LEU A 179 -11.29 10.09 7.89
N LYS A 180 -11.37 11.16 7.12
CA LYS A 180 -10.21 11.73 6.42
C LYS A 180 -9.36 12.64 7.31
N SER A 181 -9.89 13.10 8.44
CA SER A 181 -9.22 14.00 9.36
C SER A 181 -8.17 13.29 10.22
N ALA A 182 -7.21 14.02 10.75
CA ALA A 182 -6.19 13.48 11.64
C ALA A 182 -6.77 12.81 12.91
N TYR A 183 -8.02 13.12 13.28
CA TYR A 183 -8.70 12.49 14.41
C TYR A 183 -8.96 10.98 14.22
N ALA A 184 -9.07 10.51 12.99
CA ALA A 184 -9.36 9.12 12.67
C ALA A 184 -8.10 8.27 12.44
N HIS A 185 -6.92 8.87 12.55
CA HIS A 185 -5.65 8.21 12.25
C HIS A 185 -4.77 8.03 13.50
N ASN A 186 -3.87 7.07 13.47
CA ASN A 186 -2.88 6.82 14.54
C ASN A 186 -1.72 7.82 14.42
N THR A 187 -2.00 9.10 14.61
CA THR A 187 -1.07 10.21 14.44
C THR A 187 -1.09 11.16 15.65
N ILE A 188 -0.29 12.22 15.58
CA ILE A 188 -0.16 13.21 16.67
C ILE A 188 -1.11 14.37 16.39
N LEU A 189 -1.95 14.68 17.40
CA LEU A 189 -2.75 15.91 17.44
C LEU A 189 -2.11 16.91 18.40
N VAL A 190 -1.99 18.17 17.98
CA VAL A 190 -1.52 19.26 18.83
C VAL A 190 -2.70 20.11 19.25
N ASP A 191 -2.87 20.29 20.57
CA ASP A 191 -4.01 21.02 21.18
C ASP A 191 -5.39 20.50 20.74
N GLY A 192 -5.47 19.21 20.35
CA GLY A 192 -6.71 18.63 19.85
C GLY A 192 -7.18 19.23 18.51
N GLN A 193 -6.28 19.83 17.75
CA GLN A 193 -6.57 20.42 16.44
C GLN A 193 -6.12 19.49 15.30
N ASP A 194 -6.86 19.51 14.20
CA ASP A 194 -6.37 18.97 12.92
C ASP A 194 -5.38 19.94 12.28
N PHE A 195 -4.44 19.45 11.51
CA PHE A 195 -3.45 20.27 10.81
C PHE A 195 -3.88 20.72 9.42
N MET A 196 -5.07 20.33 8.97
CA MET A 196 -5.61 20.70 7.67
C MET A 196 -7.13 20.83 7.76
N GLU A 197 -7.70 21.75 6.98
CA GLU A 197 -9.16 21.92 6.87
C GLU A 197 -9.67 21.29 5.58
N TYR A 198 -10.77 20.56 5.66
CA TYR A 198 -11.50 20.07 4.51
C TYR A 198 -12.55 21.10 4.08
N THR A 199 -12.65 21.36 2.77
CA THR A 199 -13.69 22.18 2.18
C THR A 199 -14.97 21.39 1.93
N ASP A 200 -14.80 20.13 1.65
CA ASP A 200 -15.86 19.14 1.38
C ASP A 200 -15.25 17.72 1.47
N ALA A 201 -16.03 16.70 1.16
CA ALA A 201 -15.56 15.30 1.20
C ALA A 201 -14.40 14.98 0.25
N TRP A 202 -14.07 15.84 -0.70
CA TRP A 202 -13.07 15.61 -1.74
C TRP A 202 -11.94 16.63 -1.73
N GLY A 203 -12.21 17.83 -1.26
CA GLY A 203 -11.31 18.98 -1.28
C GLY A 203 -10.73 19.30 0.08
N SER A 204 -9.53 19.83 0.08
CA SER A 204 -8.86 20.35 1.28
C SER A 204 -8.13 21.65 0.96
N GLN A 205 -8.01 22.52 1.96
CA GLN A 205 -7.18 23.72 1.91
C GLN A 205 -5.85 23.45 2.59
N ASN A 206 -4.82 24.19 2.14
CA ASN A 206 -3.51 24.21 2.80
C ASN A 206 -2.80 22.86 2.80
N ALA A 207 -2.39 22.40 1.60
CA ALA A 207 -1.51 21.24 1.50
C ALA A 207 -0.27 21.45 2.41
N VAL A 208 -0.10 20.54 3.35
CA VAL A 208 0.98 20.61 4.34
C VAL A 208 2.19 19.86 3.81
N PRO A 209 3.34 20.52 3.66
CA PRO A 209 4.58 19.84 3.33
C PRO A 209 5.01 18.89 4.45
N GLU A 210 5.40 17.68 4.06
CA GLU A 210 6.09 16.76 4.94
C GLU A 210 7.62 16.91 4.83
N LEU A 211 8.32 16.61 5.92
CA LEU A 211 9.77 16.42 5.95
C LEU A 211 10.03 14.93 6.12
N ARG A 212 10.66 14.34 5.11
CA ARG A 212 11.02 12.93 5.08
C ARG A 212 12.50 12.76 5.36
N PHE A 213 12.82 11.80 6.20
CA PHE A 213 14.20 11.46 6.54
C PHE A 213 14.50 10.05 6.08
N ALA A 214 15.66 9.83 5.53
CA ALA A 214 16.11 8.50 5.16
C ALA A 214 16.14 7.59 6.39
N PRO A 215 15.64 6.35 6.29
CA PRO A 215 15.74 5.37 7.35
C PRO A 215 17.19 5.16 7.80
N LYS A 216 17.40 4.99 9.10
CA LYS A 216 18.74 4.84 9.70
C LYS A 216 18.80 3.60 10.56
N GLU A 217 19.92 2.90 10.49
CA GLU A 217 20.25 1.89 11.48
C GLU A 217 21.10 2.52 12.60
N LYS A 218 20.66 2.35 13.84
CA LYS A 218 21.38 2.84 15.01
C LYS A 218 21.34 1.80 16.13
N ASN A 219 22.49 1.34 16.56
CA ASN A 219 22.64 0.37 17.66
C ASN A 219 21.78 -0.91 17.46
N GLY A 220 21.68 -1.39 16.24
CA GLY A 220 20.87 -2.57 15.90
C GLY A 220 19.35 -2.32 15.78
N TYR A 221 18.92 -1.07 15.86
CA TYR A 221 17.55 -0.65 15.66
C TYR A 221 17.38 0.06 14.30
N LEU A 222 16.30 -0.22 13.62
CA LEU A 222 15.83 0.57 12.48
C LEU A 222 15.08 1.78 13.03
N VAL A 223 15.51 2.99 12.65
CA VAL A 223 14.90 4.26 13.05
C VAL A 223 14.22 4.87 11.84
N LEU A 224 12.92 5.06 11.94
CA LEU A 224 12.09 5.80 10.99
C LEU A 224 11.73 7.15 11.60
N GLU A 225 11.97 8.23 10.86
CA GLU A 225 11.72 9.59 11.32
C GLU A 225 10.85 10.32 10.29
N GLY A 226 9.97 11.16 10.75
CA GLY A 226 9.16 12.04 9.91
C GLY A 226 8.78 13.30 10.66
N ALA A 227 8.45 14.36 9.92
CA ALA A 227 7.91 15.58 10.46
C ALA A 227 7.00 16.27 9.43
N HIS A 228 6.17 17.17 9.87
CA HIS A 228 5.40 18.07 9.02
C HIS A 228 5.20 19.43 9.69
N THR A 229 4.84 20.43 8.90
CA THR A 229 4.70 21.82 9.36
C THR A 229 3.23 22.24 9.54
N GLY A 230 2.29 21.28 9.53
CA GLY A 230 0.86 21.58 9.51
C GLY A 230 0.40 22.46 10.67
N TYR A 231 0.84 22.16 11.85
CA TYR A 231 0.45 22.92 13.06
C TYR A 231 1.06 24.32 13.14
N LEU A 232 2.14 24.60 12.40
CA LEU A 232 2.72 25.96 12.36
C LEU A 232 1.79 26.95 11.67
N GLN A 233 0.93 26.50 10.75
CA GLN A 233 -0.03 27.35 10.04
C GLN A 233 -1.14 27.84 10.96
N GLY A 234 -1.50 27.07 11.99
CA GLY A 234 -2.46 27.45 13.03
C GLY A 234 -1.88 28.29 14.17
N GLY A 235 -0.60 28.68 14.08
CA GLY A 235 0.07 29.48 15.11
C GLY A 235 0.57 28.68 16.33
N ALA A 236 0.50 27.36 16.28
CA ALA A 236 1.11 26.52 17.32
C ALA A 236 2.64 26.66 17.25
N GLN A 237 3.26 26.88 18.39
CA GLN A 237 4.73 26.80 18.53
C GLN A 237 5.09 25.35 18.91
N VAL A 238 5.38 24.54 17.90
CA VAL A 238 5.77 23.15 18.10
C VAL A 238 7.24 22.99 17.74
#